data_c0133175b9991fc36adbc0cd7b935e37
#
_entry.id   c0133175b9991fc36adbc0cd7b935e37
#
_cell.length_a   1.000
_cell.length_b   1.000
_cell.length_c   1.000
_cell.angle_alpha   90.00
_cell.angle_beta   90.00
_cell.angle_gamma   90.00
#
_symmetry.space_group_name_H-M   'P 1'
#
loop_
_entity.id
_entity.type
_entity.pdbx_description
1 polymer ?
#
loop_
_entity_poly.entity_id
_entity_poly.type
_entity_poly.pdbx_seq_one_letter_code
_entity_poly.pdbx_strand_id
1 'polypeptide(L)'
;MVVPLIDENRRGNARGRISRIRQADADHQVVTVVTPTSDRLRHRRRPCEECPWRKDAPRGAFPAEAYRHSADTAHDMSQSQFSCHMSGAEKVSTCAGFLLRGADHNLAIRMALREGRFDPADVTDDGIELYAGYRSMAIANGVDPADATIAGCRGADEIPHRRERDL
;
A
#
# COMPACT_ATOMS: atom_id res chain seq x y z
N MET A 1 4.54 -5.22 0.61
CA MET A 1 5.40 -4.59 1.63
C MET A 1 6.85 -4.66 1.16
N VAL A 2 7.54 -3.53 1.09
CA VAL A 2 8.99 -3.49 0.82
C VAL A 2 9.71 -3.72 2.14
N VAL A 3 10.63 -4.67 2.17
CA VAL A 3 11.41 -4.99 3.36
C VAL A 3 12.86 -5.28 2.96
N PRO A 4 13.85 -5.06 3.84
CA PRO A 4 15.19 -5.58 3.68
C PRO A 4 15.16 -7.10 3.51
N LEU A 5 16.23 -7.68 2.97
CA LEU A 5 16.35 -9.13 2.83
C LEU A 5 16.12 -9.82 4.18
N ILE A 6 15.22 -10.80 4.21
CA ILE A 6 14.88 -11.57 5.42
C ILE A 6 15.53 -12.94 5.32
N ASP A 7 16.17 -13.37 6.39
CA ASP A 7 16.63 -14.75 6.55
C ASP A 7 15.40 -15.69 6.65
N GLU A 8 15.29 -16.65 5.71
CA GLU A 8 14.15 -17.57 5.58
C GLU A 8 13.92 -18.48 6.79
N ASN A 9 14.77 -18.45 7.81
CA ASN A 9 14.80 -19.46 8.86
C ASN A 9 14.08 -19.09 10.17
N ARG A 10 13.34 -17.97 10.23
CA ARG A 10 12.50 -17.62 11.39
C ARG A 10 11.08 -18.17 11.26
N ARG A 11 10.92 -19.46 11.52
CA ARG A 11 9.61 -20.08 11.77
C ARG A 11 9.16 -19.77 13.22
N GLY A 12 8.67 -18.56 13.46
CA GLY A 12 7.94 -18.22 14.67
C GLY A 12 6.44 -18.32 14.42
N ASN A 13 5.66 -18.39 15.49
CA ASN A 13 4.18 -18.48 15.53
C ASN A 13 3.54 -17.25 14.85
N ALA A 14 3.78 -17.10 13.53
CA ALA A 14 3.44 -15.94 12.72
C ALA A 14 1.92 -15.92 12.48
N ARG A 15 1.27 -14.81 12.82
CA ARG A 15 -0.12 -14.55 12.44
C ARG A 15 -0.29 -14.35 10.92
N GLY A 16 0.80 -14.10 10.21
CA GLY A 16 0.86 -13.97 8.77
C GLY A 16 1.83 -14.97 8.14
N ARG A 17 1.52 -15.44 6.94
CA ARG A 17 2.38 -16.34 6.15
C ARG A 17 2.83 -15.64 4.89
N ILE A 18 4.15 -15.56 4.66
CA ILE A 18 4.69 -15.10 3.38
C ILE A 18 4.27 -16.11 2.30
N SER A 19 3.58 -15.62 1.28
CA SER A 19 3.10 -16.41 0.14
C SER A 19 3.92 -16.15 -1.13
N ARG A 20 4.57 -15.00 -1.23
CA ARG A 20 5.39 -14.61 -2.39
C ARG A 20 6.47 -13.64 -1.99
N ILE A 21 7.66 -13.80 -2.57
CA ILE A 21 8.79 -12.88 -2.47
C ILE A 21 9.17 -12.45 -3.88
N ARG A 22 9.40 -11.16 -4.08
CA ARG A 22 9.86 -10.57 -5.35
C ARG A 22 11.04 -9.66 -5.05
N GLN A 23 12.18 -9.95 -5.67
CA GLN A 23 13.36 -9.11 -5.56
C GLN A 23 13.11 -7.76 -6.23
N ALA A 24 13.49 -6.68 -5.57
CA ALA A 24 13.38 -5.32 -6.11
C ALA A 24 14.75 -4.74 -6.47
N ASP A 25 15.77 -5.02 -5.68
CA ASP A 25 17.19 -4.75 -5.98
C ASP A 25 18.08 -5.66 -5.11
N ALA A 26 19.37 -5.33 -4.99
CA ALA A 26 20.32 -6.14 -4.19
C ALA A 26 19.96 -6.19 -2.70
N ASP A 27 19.34 -5.12 -2.18
CA ASP A 27 19.11 -4.92 -0.75
C ASP A 27 17.61 -4.98 -0.37
N HIS A 28 16.70 -4.96 -1.36
CA HIS A 28 15.27 -4.85 -1.13
C HIS A 28 14.46 -5.95 -1.81
N GLN A 29 13.41 -6.36 -1.15
CA GLN A 29 12.43 -7.29 -1.69
C GLN A 29 11.00 -6.87 -1.32
N VAL A 30 10.04 -7.25 -2.15
CA VAL A 30 8.61 -7.09 -1.87
C VAL A 30 8.04 -8.43 -1.47
N VAL A 31 7.49 -8.51 -0.28
CA VAL A 31 6.85 -9.71 0.23
C VAL A 31 5.32 -9.57 0.21
N THR A 32 4.64 -10.63 -0.21
CA THR A 32 3.20 -10.76 -0.06
C THR A 32 2.93 -11.64 1.15
N VAL A 33 2.17 -11.10 2.10
CA VAL A 33 1.82 -11.83 3.33
C VAL A 33 0.31 -12.10 3.33
N VAL A 34 -0.07 -13.35 3.52
CA VAL A 34 -1.45 -13.75 3.76
C VAL A 34 -1.70 -13.76 5.25
N THR A 35 -2.65 -12.97 5.70
CA THR A 35 -3.07 -12.89 7.11
C THR A 35 -4.45 -13.52 7.28
N PRO A 36 -4.71 -14.18 8.40
CA PRO A 36 -6.07 -14.60 8.73
C PRO A 36 -7.02 -13.41 8.81
N THR A 37 -8.26 -13.63 8.46
CA THR A 37 -9.32 -12.63 8.66
C THR A 37 -9.45 -12.35 10.16
N SER A 38 -9.54 -11.08 10.52
CA SER A 38 -9.71 -10.64 11.90
C SER A 38 -10.90 -9.69 12.02
N ASP A 39 -11.45 -9.57 13.23
CA ASP A 39 -12.59 -8.71 13.52
C ASP A 39 -12.29 -7.22 13.30
N ARG A 40 -11.01 -6.85 13.28
CA ARG A 40 -10.57 -5.49 12.98
C ARG A 40 -9.40 -5.50 12.00
N LEU A 41 -9.43 -4.56 11.05
CA LEU A 41 -8.31 -4.30 10.17
C LEU A 41 -7.14 -3.75 10.97
N ARG A 42 -6.02 -4.47 10.97
CA ARG A 42 -4.79 -3.94 11.57
C ARG A 42 -4.18 -2.91 10.65
N HIS A 43 -4.02 -1.68 11.13
CA HIS A 43 -3.49 -0.58 10.34
C HIS A 43 -2.65 0.39 11.20
N ARG A 44 -1.87 1.22 10.52
CA ARG A 44 -1.18 2.36 11.14
C ARG A 44 -2.14 3.54 11.21
N ARG A 45 -2.11 4.27 12.31
CA ARG A 45 -2.94 5.46 12.49
C ARG A 45 -2.39 6.70 11.79
N ARG A 46 -1.07 6.72 11.53
CA ARG A 46 -0.33 7.81 10.86
C ARG A 46 0.71 7.24 9.92
N PRO A 47 1.09 7.99 8.87
CA PRO A 47 2.25 7.67 8.06
C PRO A 47 3.51 7.60 8.95
N CYS A 48 4.35 6.57 8.77
CA CYS A 48 5.63 6.47 9.46
C CYS A 48 6.62 7.50 8.89
N GLU A 49 7.76 7.71 9.55
CA GLU A 49 8.76 8.71 9.14
C GLU A 49 9.28 8.50 7.72
N GLU A 50 9.54 7.25 7.35
CA GLU A 50 10.01 6.86 6.01
C GLU A 50 8.88 6.39 5.09
N CYS A 51 7.63 6.80 5.37
CA CYS A 51 6.50 6.38 4.58
C CYS A 51 6.63 6.88 3.13
N PRO A 52 6.63 5.99 2.12
CA PRO A 52 6.80 6.41 0.73
C PRO A 52 5.68 7.31 0.21
N TRP A 53 4.54 7.33 0.89
CA TRP A 53 3.41 8.21 0.57
C TRP A 53 3.65 9.67 0.97
N ARG A 54 4.63 9.95 1.82
CA ARG A 54 4.98 11.31 2.24
C ARG A 54 5.82 12.01 1.18
N LYS A 55 5.53 13.30 0.92
CA LYS A 55 6.32 14.11 0.01
C LYS A 55 7.66 14.57 0.61
N ASP A 56 7.75 14.61 1.94
CA ASP A 56 8.95 14.98 2.69
C ASP A 56 9.86 13.77 3.00
N ALA A 57 9.43 12.55 2.71
CA ALA A 57 10.28 11.37 2.83
C ALA A 57 11.37 11.35 1.74
N PRO A 58 12.56 10.77 2.03
CA PRO A 58 13.62 10.67 1.04
C PRO A 58 13.16 9.92 -0.23
N ARG A 59 13.28 10.57 -1.38
CA ARG A 59 12.97 9.95 -2.67
C ARG A 59 13.99 8.86 -2.97
N GLY A 60 13.54 7.75 -3.53
CA GLY A 60 14.44 6.65 -3.88
C GLY A 60 14.92 5.83 -2.68
N ALA A 61 14.35 6.03 -1.49
CA ALA A 61 14.59 5.14 -0.34
C ALA A 61 14.21 3.69 -0.64
N PHE A 62 13.28 3.48 -1.58
CA PHE A 62 12.94 2.18 -2.14
C PHE A 62 13.14 2.21 -3.66
N PRO A 63 13.62 1.12 -4.27
CA PRO A 63 13.86 1.06 -5.70
C PRO A 63 12.54 1.11 -6.50
N ALA A 64 12.59 1.64 -7.73
CA ALA A 64 11.42 1.75 -8.61
C ALA A 64 10.72 0.40 -8.81
N GLU A 65 11.46 -0.71 -8.83
CA GLU A 65 10.92 -2.06 -8.95
C GLU A 65 10.01 -2.44 -7.77
N ALA A 66 10.28 -1.95 -6.57
CA ALA A 66 9.41 -2.18 -5.42
C ALA A 66 8.01 -1.57 -5.63
N TYR A 67 7.95 -0.41 -6.27
CA TYR A 67 6.68 0.23 -6.63
C TYR A 67 5.97 -0.52 -7.76
N ARG A 68 6.67 -1.01 -8.77
CA ARG A 68 6.08 -1.88 -9.80
C ARG A 68 5.45 -3.12 -9.17
N HIS A 69 6.15 -3.74 -8.26
CA HIS A 69 5.66 -4.93 -7.55
C HIS A 69 4.46 -4.68 -6.62
N SER A 70 4.28 -3.47 -6.15
CA SER A 70 3.20 -3.12 -5.21
C SER A 70 2.02 -2.40 -5.88
N ALA A 71 2.11 -2.09 -7.17
CA ALA A 71 1.13 -1.27 -7.88
C ALA A 71 -0.27 -1.86 -7.86
N ASP A 72 -0.38 -3.20 -7.89
CA ASP A 72 -1.65 -3.92 -7.85
C ASP A 72 -2.49 -3.58 -6.61
N THR A 73 -1.88 -3.15 -5.50
CA THR A 73 -2.62 -2.74 -4.30
C THR A 73 -3.54 -1.54 -4.55
N ALA A 74 -3.19 -0.69 -5.51
CA ALA A 74 -3.93 0.52 -5.87
C ALA A 74 -4.75 0.38 -7.16
N HIS A 75 -4.86 -0.83 -7.72
CA HIS A 75 -5.76 -1.11 -8.82
C HIS A 75 -7.21 -1.23 -8.36
N ASP A 76 -8.14 -0.93 -9.24
CA ASP A 76 -9.57 -1.12 -8.97
C ASP A 76 -9.87 -2.56 -8.57
N MET A 77 -10.70 -2.70 -7.54
CA MET A 77 -11.15 -3.99 -7.03
C MET A 77 -10.04 -4.90 -6.50
N SER A 78 -8.83 -4.38 -6.31
CA SER A 78 -7.75 -5.16 -5.69
C SER A 78 -8.10 -5.60 -4.28
N GLN A 79 -7.73 -6.84 -3.95
CA GLN A 79 -7.81 -7.37 -2.59
C GLN A 79 -6.46 -7.28 -1.86
N SER A 80 -5.39 -6.98 -2.58
CA SER A 80 -4.06 -6.77 -2.01
C SER A 80 -4.00 -5.41 -1.31
N GLN A 81 -3.41 -5.35 -0.12
CA GLN A 81 -3.27 -4.12 0.65
C GLN A 81 -1.82 -3.69 0.73
N PHE A 82 -1.58 -2.39 0.64
CA PHE A 82 -0.25 -1.84 0.83
C PHE A 82 0.08 -1.79 2.32
N SER A 83 1.02 -2.62 2.74
CA SER A 83 1.41 -2.74 4.15
C SER A 83 2.54 -1.79 4.52
N CYS A 84 2.55 -1.36 5.77
CA CYS A 84 3.63 -0.54 6.31
C CYS A 84 4.92 -1.37 6.39
N HIS A 85 6.00 -0.89 5.76
CA HIS A 85 7.31 -1.55 5.78
C HIS A 85 7.89 -1.70 7.19
N MET A 86 7.55 -0.76 8.09
CA MET A 86 7.98 -0.80 9.49
C MET A 86 7.24 -1.84 10.35
N SER A 87 6.19 -2.48 9.84
CA SER A 87 5.41 -3.44 10.63
C SER A 87 5.99 -4.86 10.66
N GLY A 88 6.91 -5.16 9.73
CA GLY A 88 7.44 -6.50 9.54
C GLY A 88 6.40 -7.50 9.01
N ALA A 89 6.85 -8.71 8.65
CA ALA A 89 5.99 -9.74 8.07
C ALA A 89 5.14 -10.51 9.11
N GLU A 90 5.55 -10.52 10.37
CA GLU A 90 4.86 -11.27 11.43
C GLU A 90 3.58 -10.58 11.90
N LYS A 91 3.61 -9.25 11.99
CA LYS A 91 2.50 -8.43 12.48
C LYS A 91 2.16 -7.33 11.49
N VAL A 92 1.84 -7.73 10.27
CA VAL A 92 1.54 -6.84 9.16
C VAL A 92 0.45 -5.83 9.55
N SER A 93 0.70 -4.56 9.26
CA SER A 93 -0.28 -3.48 9.42
C SER A 93 -0.44 -2.74 8.10
N THR A 94 -1.66 -2.45 7.71
CA THR A 94 -1.94 -1.64 6.53
C THR A 94 -1.35 -0.23 6.70
N CYS A 95 -0.73 0.29 5.66
CA CYS A 95 -0.09 1.60 5.67
C CYS A 95 -1.12 2.73 5.78
N ALA A 96 -0.88 3.70 6.67
CA ALA A 96 -1.76 4.85 6.81
C ALA A 96 -1.80 5.72 5.54
N GLY A 97 -0.66 5.95 4.90
CA GLY A 97 -0.61 6.71 3.65
C GLY A 97 -1.42 6.05 2.53
N PHE A 98 -1.39 4.71 2.46
CA PHE A 98 -2.25 3.95 1.54
C PHE A 98 -3.73 4.15 1.87
N LEU A 99 -4.12 4.03 3.13
CA LEU A 99 -5.52 4.22 3.54
C LEU A 99 -6.05 5.62 3.24
N LEU A 100 -5.18 6.63 3.35
CA LEU A 100 -5.54 8.03 3.11
C LEU A 100 -5.58 8.42 1.62
N ARG A 101 -4.80 7.77 0.74
CA ARG A 101 -4.55 8.25 -0.62
C ARG A 101 -4.60 7.18 -1.72
N GLY A 102 -4.64 5.91 -1.40
CA GLY A 102 -4.54 4.83 -2.38
C GLY A 102 -5.58 3.73 -2.27
N ALA A 103 -6.45 3.78 -1.26
CA ALA A 103 -7.33 2.67 -0.93
C ALA A 103 -8.78 2.82 -1.42
N ASP A 104 -9.17 3.94 -2.01
CA ASP A 104 -10.57 4.27 -2.33
C ASP A 104 -11.27 3.21 -3.20
N HIS A 105 -10.53 2.59 -4.11
CA HIS A 105 -11.05 1.55 -5.01
C HIS A 105 -10.65 0.13 -4.63
N ASN A 106 -9.91 -0.02 -3.51
CA ASN A 106 -9.47 -1.32 -3.03
C ASN A 106 -10.65 -2.09 -2.39
N LEU A 107 -10.93 -3.28 -2.92
CA LEU A 107 -12.08 -4.07 -2.47
C LEU A 107 -11.95 -4.51 -1.01
N ALA A 108 -10.75 -4.93 -0.59
CA ALA A 108 -10.55 -5.40 0.79
C ALA A 108 -10.80 -4.29 1.82
N ILE A 109 -10.38 -3.05 1.53
CA ILE A 109 -10.61 -1.90 2.40
C ILE A 109 -12.09 -1.49 2.40
N ARG A 110 -12.74 -1.48 1.24
CA ARG A 110 -14.18 -1.18 1.14
C ARG A 110 -15.03 -2.21 1.89
N MET A 111 -14.65 -3.48 1.83
CA MET A 111 -15.32 -4.54 2.60
C MET A 111 -15.07 -4.37 4.09
N ALA A 112 -13.84 -4.08 4.51
CA ALA A 112 -13.51 -3.84 5.91
C ALA A 112 -14.31 -2.65 6.50
N LEU A 113 -14.46 -1.58 5.72
CA LEU A 113 -15.29 -0.42 6.09
C LEU A 113 -16.76 -0.82 6.24
N ARG A 114 -17.32 -1.51 5.24
CA ARG A 114 -18.73 -1.95 5.24
C ARG A 114 -19.06 -2.89 6.40
N GLU A 115 -18.11 -3.74 6.78
CA GLU A 115 -18.26 -4.72 7.87
C GLU A 115 -17.93 -4.13 9.25
N GLY A 116 -17.61 -2.84 9.35
CA GLY A 116 -17.25 -2.20 10.62
C GLY A 116 -15.90 -2.64 11.19
N ARG A 117 -15.06 -3.29 10.39
CA ARG A 117 -13.70 -3.71 10.77
C ARG A 117 -12.66 -2.61 10.65
N PHE A 118 -12.99 -1.51 9.99
CA PHE A 118 -12.15 -0.33 9.78
C PHE A 118 -13.01 0.93 9.90
N ASP A 119 -12.49 1.93 10.63
CA ASP A 119 -13.05 3.27 10.68
C ASP A 119 -12.03 4.27 10.09
N PRO A 120 -12.36 5.00 9.02
CA PRO A 120 -11.48 6.02 8.45
C PRO A 120 -11.06 7.10 9.45
N ALA A 121 -11.89 7.40 10.47
CA ALA A 121 -11.56 8.36 11.51
C ALA A 121 -10.39 7.93 12.41
N ASP A 122 -10.02 6.65 12.36
CA ASP A 122 -8.85 6.14 13.09
C ASP A 122 -7.51 6.52 12.43
N VAL A 123 -7.52 7.12 11.22
CA VAL A 123 -6.30 7.42 10.44
C VAL A 123 -6.23 8.89 10.10
N THR A 124 -5.09 9.51 10.39
CA THR A 124 -4.82 10.93 10.10
C THR A 124 -3.47 11.10 9.42
N ASP A 125 -3.33 12.14 8.61
CA ASP A 125 -2.03 12.58 8.09
C ASP A 125 -1.28 13.52 9.05
N ASP A 126 -1.94 14.00 10.10
CA ASP A 126 -1.39 14.98 11.07
C ASP A 126 -0.79 16.24 10.38
N GLY A 127 -1.34 16.64 9.24
CA GLY A 127 -0.83 17.78 8.48
C GLY A 127 0.40 17.47 7.62
N ILE A 128 0.82 16.20 7.52
CA ILE A 128 1.90 15.76 6.65
C ILE A 128 1.41 15.75 5.20
N GLU A 129 2.16 16.38 4.31
CA GLU A 129 1.82 16.41 2.90
C GLU A 129 2.06 15.04 2.25
N LEU A 130 1.02 14.46 1.68
CA LEU A 130 1.05 13.16 1.00
C LEU A 130 0.91 13.31 -0.51
N TYR A 131 1.46 12.34 -1.26
CA TYR A 131 1.17 12.21 -2.69
C TYR A 131 -0.33 11.96 -2.89
N ALA A 132 -0.87 12.50 -3.99
CA ALA A 132 -2.30 12.43 -4.30
C ALA A 132 -2.82 11.00 -4.51
N GLY A 133 -1.97 10.09 -4.97
CA GLY A 133 -2.30 8.70 -5.20
C GLY A 133 -1.06 7.86 -5.46
N TYR A 134 -1.26 6.56 -5.67
CA TYR A 134 -0.16 5.60 -5.90
C TYR A 134 0.71 6.00 -7.09
N ARG A 135 0.08 6.36 -8.21
CA ARG A 135 0.78 6.72 -9.44
C ARG A 135 1.75 7.88 -9.24
N SER A 136 1.29 8.97 -8.61
CA SER A 136 2.15 10.12 -8.33
C SER A 136 3.28 9.79 -7.36
N MET A 137 3.04 8.95 -6.38
CA MET A 137 4.06 8.43 -5.47
C MET A 137 5.12 7.60 -6.22
N ALA A 138 4.68 6.65 -7.05
CA ALA A 138 5.58 5.77 -7.80
C ALA A 138 6.46 6.56 -8.80
N ILE A 139 5.87 7.52 -9.52
CA ILE A 139 6.60 8.39 -10.47
C ILE A 139 7.65 9.23 -9.73
N ALA A 140 7.29 9.81 -8.58
CA ALA A 140 8.23 10.59 -7.79
C ALA A 140 9.41 9.77 -7.26
N ASN A 141 9.25 8.45 -7.18
CA ASN A 141 10.28 7.50 -6.76
C ASN A 141 10.91 6.71 -7.93
N GLY A 142 10.83 7.23 -9.15
CA GLY A 142 11.61 6.77 -10.29
C GLY A 142 10.93 5.75 -11.20
N VAL A 143 9.63 5.48 -11.03
CA VAL A 143 8.87 4.70 -12.01
C VAL A 143 8.54 5.58 -13.21
N ASP A 144 8.76 5.05 -14.43
CA ASP A 144 8.41 5.76 -15.64
C ASP A 144 6.88 6.06 -15.67
N PRO A 145 6.47 7.31 -15.97
CA PRO A 145 5.04 7.64 -16.09
C PRO A 145 4.26 6.79 -17.11
N ALA A 146 4.95 6.26 -18.13
CA ALA A 146 4.39 5.38 -19.15
C ALA A 146 4.40 3.89 -18.76
N ASP A 147 4.89 3.55 -17.56
CA ASP A 147 4.99 2.16 -17.12
C ASP A 147 3.60 1.53 -16.98
N ALA A 148 3.42 0.39 -17.68
CA ALA A 148 2.14 -0.31 -17.71
C ALA A 148 1.67 -0.80 -16.32
N THR A 149 2.59 -1.04 -15.38
CA THR A 149 2.25 -1.51 -14.03
C THR A 149 1.48 -0.47 -13.22
N ILE A 150 1.75 0.82 -13.45
CA ILE A 150 1.05 1.92 -12.76
C ILE A 150 -0.12 2.50 -13.56
N ALA A 151 -0.34 2.02 -14.78
CA ALA A 151 -1.44 2.52 -15.63
C ALA A 151 -2.82 2.29 -15.00
N GLY A 152 -3.00 1.18 -14.28
CA GLY A 152 -4.24 0.85 -13.56
C GLY A 152 -4.39 1.54 -12.20
N CYS A 153 -3.36 2.26 -11.72
CA CYS A 153 -3.41 2.99 -10.47
C CYS A 153 -4.09 4.34 -10.70
N ARG A 154 -5.18 4.60 -10.01
CA ARG A 154 -5.85 5.89 -10.08
C ARG A 154 -5.09 6.96 -9.31
N GLY A 155 -5.01 8.17 -9.87
CA GLY A 155 -4.61 9.38 -9.15
C GLY A 155 -5.82 10.02 -8.45
N ALA A 156 -5.56 10.98 -7.55
CA ALA A 156 -6.63 11.75 -6.89
C ALA A 156 -7.47 12.56 -7.87
N ASP A 157 -6.90 12.93 -9.01
CA ASP A 157 -7.57 13.71 -10.06
C ASP A 157 -8.40 12.82 -11.01
N GLU A 158 -8.23 11.51 -10.94
CA GLU A 158 -9.01 10.55 -11.70
C GLU A 158 -10.26 10.13 -10.90
N ILE A 159 -11.07 11.10 -10.51
CA ILE A 159 -12.45 10.80 -10.12
C ILE A 159 -13.07 10.10 -11.32
N PRO A 160 -13.60 8.87 -11.19
CA PRO A 160 -14.33 8.24 -12.29
C PRO A 160 -15.37 9.25 -12.71
N HIS A 161 -15.31 9.71 -13.96
CA HIS A 161 -16.43 10.44 -14.52
C HIS A 161 -17.65 9.59 -14.21
N ARG A 162 -18.47 10.10 -13.31
CA ARG A 162 -19.80 9.58 -13.10
C ARG A 162 -20.36 9.56 -14.51
N ARG A 163 -20.43 8.38 -15.13
CA ARG A 163 -21.19 8.26 -16.37
C ARG A 163 -22.54 8.82 -16.00
N GLU A 164 -22.86 9.98 -16.56
CA GLU A 164 -24.23 10.43 -16.64
C GLU A 164 -24.97 9.28 -17.29
N ARG A 165 -25.48 8.38 -16.47
CA ARG A 165 -26.49 7.46 -16.92
C ARG A 165 -27.75 8.28 -16.98
N ASP A 166 -28.09 8.58 -18.19
CA ASP A 166 -29.36 9.06 -18.70
C ASP A 166 -30.46 9.07 -17.66
N LEU A 167 -30.95 10.30 -17.42
CA LEU A 167 -32.28 10.52 -16.93
C LEU A 167 -33.28 10.15 -18.01
#